data_b2623b6e7c4b1671271b2cc2cb403464
#
_entry.id   b2623b6e7c4b1671271b2cc2cb403464
#
_cell.length_a   1.000
_cell.length_b   1.000
_cell.length_c   1.000
_cell.angle_alpha   90.00
_cell.angle_beta   90.00
_cell.angle_gamma   90.00
#
_symmetry.space_group_name_H-M   'P 1'
#
loop_
_entity.id
_entity.type
_entity.pdbx_description
1 polymer ?
#
loop_
_entity_poly.entity_id
_entity_poly.type
_entity_poly.pdbx_seq_one_letter_code
_entity_poly.pdbx_strand_id
1 'polypeptide(L)'
;MGSSFVMDPADWRVWHPSPSKPEFRAPEGAVDAHCHVFGPGDVFPYAPERKYTPCDATRDQLWALREHIGFSRNVIVQATCHGADNRALVDALENSNGTARGVATVKRDVTDEELAELHAAGVRGVRFNFVKRLVDALPTDSLLEIAGRIQPLGWHVVIYFEAQELPDLYDFFTSLPAIVVVDHMGRPDVTKPVDGEEFNLFLKLMGENENFWSKVTCPDRLTKSG
;
A
#
# COMPACT_ATOMS: atom_id res chain seq x y z
N MET A 1 -21.88 5.88 -17.45
CA MET A 1 -22.33 5.79 -16.05
C MET A 1 -21.59 4.60 -15.43
N GLY A 2 -20.46 4.88 -14.78
CA GLY A 2 -19.66 3.85 -14.13
C GLY A 2 -20.39 3.36 -12.88
N SER A 3 -20.67 2.07 -12.83
CA SER A 3 -21.15 1.39 -11.63
C SER A 3 -20.09 1.57 -10.53
N SER A 4 -20.38 2.43 -9.55
CA SER A 4 -19.59 2.46 -8.32
C SER A 4 -19.84 1.13 -7.59
N PHE A 5 -18.85 0.23 -7.65
CA PHE A 5 -18.86 -0.99 -6.88
C PHE A 5 -18.64 -0.63 -5.40
N VAL A 6 -19.70 -0.27 -4.71
CA VAL A 6 -19.71 -0.17 -3.26
C VAL A 6 -19.97 -1.58 -2.75
N MET A 7 -18.97 -2.23 -2.14
CA MET A 7 -19.21 -3.48 -1.43
C MET A 7 -20.25 -3.23 -0.35
N ASP A 8 -21.31 -4.06 -0.31
CA ASP A 8 -22.28 -4.03 0.77
C ASP A 8 -21.53 -4.25 2.10
N PRO A 9 -21.76 -3.42 3.13
CA PRO A 9 -21.19 -3.64 4.46
C PRO A 9 -21.45 -5.05 5.03
N ALA A 10 -22.53 -5.70 4.59
CA ALA A 10 -22.84 -7.09 4.95
C ALA A 10 -21.85 -8.12 4.39
N ASP A 11 -21.15 -7.81 3.26
CA ASP A 11 -20.16 -8.69 2.65
C ASP A 11 -18.74 -8.42 3.13
N TRP A 12 -18.53 -7.36 3.91
CA TRP A 12 -17.23 -7.02 4.45
C TRP A 12 -16.92 -7.85 5.70
N ARG A 13 -15.97 -8.77 5.59
CA ARG A 13 -15.50 -9.54 6.74
C ARG A 13 -14.70 -8.64 7.68
N VAL A 14 -15.13 -8.59 8.94
CA VAL A 14 -14.31 -8.00 10.00
C VAL A 14 -12.99 -8.78 10.16
N TRP A 15 -11.96 -8.12 10.67
CA TRP A 15 -10.72 -8.77 11.08
C TRP A 15 -11.01 -9.94 12.05
N HIS A 16 -10.18 -10.99 12.00
CA HIS A 16 -10.38 -12.18 12.84
C HIS A 16 -10.14 -11.83 14.31
N PRO A 17 -11.13 -11.98 15.20
CA PRO A 17 -11.04 -11.48 16.59
C PRO A 17 -10.10 -12.32 17.46
N SER A 18 -9.78 -13.54 17.04
CA SER A 18 -8.97 -14.50 17.80
C SER A 18 -8.11 -15.33 16.85
N PRO A 19 -7.11 -14.75 16.18
CA PRO A 19 -6.23 -15.50 15.30
C PRO A 19 -5.39 -16.50 16.10
N SER A 20 -5.08 -17.64 15.49
CA SER A 20 -4.14 -18.60 16.11
C SER A 20 -2.76 -17.97 16.23
N LYS A 21 -2.06 -18.35 17.30
CA LYS A 21 -0.68 -17.92 17.47
C LYS A 21 0.21 -18.77 16.54
N PRO A 22 1.07 -18.15 15.70
CA PRO A 22 1.97 -18.92 14.85
C PRO A 22 3.02 -19.65 15.69
N GLU A 23 3.39 -20.84 15.27
CA GLU A 23 4.52 -21.59 15.86
C GLU A 23 5.86 -20.94 15.48
N PHE A 24 5.94 -20.36 14.30
CA PHE A 24 7.09 -19.61 13.82
C PHE A 24 7.28 -18.35 14.67
N ARG A 25 8.51 -18.11 15.09
CA ARG A 25 8.90 -16.86 15.76
C ARG A 25 9.69 -15.99 14.78
N ALA A 26 9.20 -14.81 14.53
CA ALA A 26 9.93 -13.83 13.76
C ALA A 26 11.25 -13.46 14.47
N PRO A 27 12.36 -13.27 13.74
CA PRO A 27 13.61 -12.82 14.33
C PRO A 27 13.43 -11.42 14.99
N GLU A 28 14.31 -11.10 15.92
CA GLU A 28 14.33 -9.78 16.55
C GLU A 28 14.44 -8.67 15.48
N GLY A 29 13.64 -7.64 15.61
CA GLY A 29 13.61 -6.54 14.65
C GLY A 29 12.84 -6.83 13.36
N ALA A 30 12.17 -7.97 13.23
CA ALA A 30 11.33 -8.26 12.08
C ALA A 30 10.26 -7.19 11.87
N VAL A 31 9.98 -6.88 10.61
CA VAL A 31 9.04 -5.84 10.18
C VAL A 31 7.88 -6.48 9.44
N ASP A 32 6.64 -6.22 9.86
CA ASP A 32 5.50 -6.37 8.96
C ASP A 32 5.55 -5.24 7.94
N ALA A 33 5.93 -5.56 6.72
CA ALA A 33 6.25 -4.58 5.68
C ALA A 33 5.02 -4.06 4.92
N HIS A 34 3.81 -4.52 5.24
CA HIS A 34 2.57 -4.02 4.62
C HIS A 34 1.34 -4.31 5.48
N CYS A 35 0.91 -3.31 6.21
CA CYS A 35 -0.35 -3.33 6.94
C CYS A 35 -1.10 -2.02 6.75
N HIS A 36 -2.34 -1.97 7.22
CA HIS A 36 -3.20 -0.80 7.16
C HIS A 36 -3.81 -0.50 8.53
N VAL A 37 -4.24 0.75 8.72
CA VAL A 37 -5.19 1.16 9.75
C VAL A 37 -6.45 1.68 9.06
N PHE A 38 -7.62 1.41 9.64
CA PHE A 38 -8.91 1.84 9.15
C PHE A 38 -9.67 2.53 10.28
N GLY A 39 -9.97 3.81 10.11
CA GLY A 39 -10.72 4.56 11.10
C GLY A 39 -9.99 4.78 12.43
N PRO A 40 -10.75 4.99 13.54
CA PRO A 40 -12.22 4.91 13.55
C PRO A 40 -12.86 6.01 12.70
N GLY A 41 -13.92 5.64 11.94
CA GLY A 41 -14.51 6.49 10.91
C GLY A 41 -15.18 7.76 11.43
N ASP A 42 -15.52 7.83 12.70
CA ASP A 42 -16.06 9.02 13.39
C ASP A 42 -14.94 10.04 13.73
N VAL A 43 -13.70 9.61 13.84
CA VAL A 43 -12.52 10.45 14.11
C VAL A 43 -11.75 10.73 12.82
N PHE A 44 -11.53 9.71 12.01
CA PHE A 44 -10.83 9.76 10.72
C PHE A 44 -11.78 9.35 9.60
N PRO A 45 -12.57 10.28 9.04
CA PRO A 45 -13.58 9.97 8.06
C PRO A 45 -13.00 9.29 6.82
N TYR A 46 -13.78 8.37 6.26
CA TYR A 46 -13.45 7.75 4.98
C TYR A 46 -13.74 8.73 3.84
N ALA A 47 -12.89 8.72 2.82
CA ALA A 47 -13.00 9.61 1.67
C ALA A 47 -14.36 9.45 0.96
N PRO A 48 -15.00 10.53 0.53
CA PRO A 48 -16.30 10.46 -0.17
C PRO A 48 -16.20 9.72 -1.51
N GLU A 49 -15.05 9.80 -2.20
CA GLU A 49 -14.76 9.13 -3.46
C GLU A 49 -14.35 7.65 -3.33
N ARG A 50 -14.28 7.11 -2.11
CA ARG A 50 -13.88 5.72 -1.87
C ARG A 50 -14.77 4.74 -2.62
N LYS A 51 -14.17 3.65 -3.11
CA LYS A 51 -14.87 2.56 -3.80
C LYS A 51 -15.27 1.40 -2.87
N TYR A 52 -14.93 1.48 -1.59
CA TYR A 52 -15.35 0.53 -0.56
C TYR A 52 -15.35 1.21 0.81
N THR A 53 -16.16 0.67 1.73
CA THR A 53 -16.18 1.12 3.13
C THR A 53 -15.80 -0.07 4.02
N PRO A 54 -14.62 -0.06 4.67
CA PRO A 54 -14.21 -1.12 5.58
C PRO A 54 -14.93 -1.01 6.94
N CYS A 55 -14.85 -2.07 7.76
CA CYS A 55 -15.02 -1.92 9.19
C CYS A 55 -13.83 -1.17 9.78
N ASP A 56 -14.03 -0.54 10.94
CA ASP A 56 -12.92 0.05 11.66
C ASP A 56 -11.93 -1.05 12.11
N ALA A 57 -10.65 -0.81 11.90
CA ALA A 57 -9.54 -1.62 12.36
C ALA A 57 -8.40 -0.67 12.74
N THR A 58 -8.43 -0.24 14.00
CA THR A 58 -7.63 0.87 14.50
C THR A 58 -6.17 0.49 14.74
N ARG A 59 -5.33 1.49 15.01
CA ARG A 59 -3.93 1.27 15.40
C ARG A 59 -3.78 0.34 16.61
N ASP A 60 -4.68 0.45 17.60
CA ASP A 60 -4.57 -0.37 18.83
C ASP A 60 -4.80 -1.86 18.51
N GLN A 61 -5.71 -2.15 17.59
CA GLN A 61 -5.93 -3.51 17.07
C GLN A 61 -4.71 -4.00 16.25
N LEU A 62 -4.09 -3.11 15.46
CA LEU A 62 -2.85 -3.44 14.73
C LEU A 62 -1.70 -3.73 15.71
N TRP A 63 -1.56 -2.96 16.80
CA TRP A 63 -0.52 -3.22 17.80
C TRP A 63 -0.76 -4.54 18.53
N ALA A 64 -2.00 -4.84 18.88
CA ALA A 64 -2.36 -6.12 19.50
C ALA A 64 -2.06 -7.31 18.57
N LEU A 65 -2.39 -7.21 17.28
CA LEU A 65 -2.06 -8.23 16.28
C LEU A 65 -0.55 -8.38 16.12
N ARG A 66 0.18 -7.28 15.98
CA ARG A 66 1.64 -7.27 15.85
C ARG A 66 2.32 -8.01 17.00
N GLU A 67 1.93 -7.71 18.23
CA GLU A 67 2.44 -8.38 19.42
C GLU A 67 2.09 -9.87 19.42
N HIS A 68 0.85 -10.21 19.06
CA HIS A 68 0.37 -11.59 19.00
C HIS A 68 1.19 -12.46 18.02
N ILE A 69 1.51 -11.93 16.83
CA ILE A 69 2.27 -12.65 15.80
C ILE A 69 3.79 -12.52 15.95
N GLY A 70 4.25 -11.67 16.86
CA GLY A 70 5.67 -11.55 17.24
C GLY A 70 6.51 -10.62 16.35
N PHE A 71 5.88 -9.68 15.64
CA PHE A 71 6.61 -8.61 14.94
C PHE A 71 6.85 -7.43 15.88
N SER A 72 7.96 -6.73 15.68
CA SER A 72 8.32 -5.57 16.50
C SER A 72 8.16 -4.24 15.77
N ARG A 73 8.04 -4.26 14.45
CA ARG A 73 7.95 -3.06 13.61
C ARG A 73 6.93 -3.22 12.49
N ASN A 74 6.42 -2.09 11.97
CA ASN A 74 5.46 -2.06 10.87
C ASN A 74 5.84 -1.04 9.79
N VAL A 75 5.45 -1.33 8.55
CA VAL A 75 5.25 -0.31 7.52
C VAL A 75 3.74 -0.19 7.26
N ILE A 76 3.17 0.93 7.70
CA ILE A 76 1.74 1.20 7.55
C ILE A 76 1.53 1.91 6.22
N VAL A 77 0.78 1.30 5.34
CA VAL A 77 0.45 1.85 4.03
C VAL A 77 -0.93 2.52 4.13
N GLN A 78 -1.05 3.74 3.62
CA GLN A 78 -2.32 4.46 3.59
C GLN A 78 -3.41 3.61 2.92
N ALA A 79 -4.51 3.42 3.62
CA ALA A 79 -5.64 2.67 3.10
C ALA A 79 -6.41 3.51 2.06
N THR A 80 -6.70 2.92 0.90
CA THR A 80 -7.33 3.63 -0.23
C THR A 80 -8.68 4.27 0.13
N CYS A 81 -9.41 3.69 1.09
CA CYS A 81 -10.68 4.23 1.56
C CYS A 81 -10.57 5.57 2.31
N HIS A 82 -9.39 5.95 2.79
CA HIS A 82 -9.12 7.27 3.35
C HIS A 82 -8.65 8.30 2.31
N GLY A 83 -8.42 7.85 1.05
CA GLY A 83 -7.89 8.73 -0.01
C GLY A 83 -6.57 9.37 0.41
N ALA A 84 -6.45 10.68 0.21
CA ALA A 84 -5.27 11.48 0.60
C ALA A 84 -5.38 12.08 2.02
N ASP A 85 -6.39 11.72 2.79
CA ASP A 85 -6.46 12.09 4.22
C ASP A 85 -5.60 11.12 5.05
N ASN A 86 -4.36 11.50 5.29
CA ASN A 86 -3.37 10.67 5.98
C ASN A 86 -3.48 10.74 7.52
N ARG A 87 -4.51 11.39 8.11
CA ARG A 87 -4.58 11.59 9.57
C ARG A 87 -4.59 10.28 10.37
N ALA A 88 -5.30 9.24 9.90
CA ALA A 88 -5.28 7.94 10.57
C ALA A 88 -3.89 7.28 10.52
N LEU A 89 -3.18 7.42 9.40
CA LEU A 89 -1.81 6.97 9.25
C LEU A 89 -0.87 7.72 10.21
N VAL A 90 -0.94 9.05 10.23
CA VAL A 90 -0.10 9.93 11.08
C VAL A 90 -0.33 9.60 12.54
N ASP A 91 -1.58 9.50 12.99
CA ASP A 91 -1.94 9.12 14.35
C ASP A 91 -1.31 7.77 14.76
N ALA A 92 -1.34 6.78 13.87
CA ALA A 92 -0.69 5.50 14.15
C ALA A 92 0.85 5.62 14.23
N LEU A 93 1.47 6.43 13.37
CA LEU A 93 2.92 6.64 13.39
C LEU A 93 3.39 7.34 14.67
N GLU A 94 2.72 8.42 15.07
CA GLU A 94 3.03 9.19 16.28
C GLU A 94 2.89 8.35 17.56
N ASN A 95 1.91 7.43 17.57
CA ASN A 95 1.66 6.52 18.70
C ASN A 95 2.44 5.18 18.59
N SER A 96 3.35 5.05 17.63
CA SER A 96 4.14 3.83 17.44
C SER A 96 5.42 3.75 18.28
N ASN A 97 5.76 4.79 19.02
CA ASN A 97 7.06 4.93 19.69
C ASN A 97 8.25 4.72 18.76
N GLY A 98 8.13 5.18 17.51
CA GLY A 98 9.18 5.07 16.48
C GLY A 98 9.34 3.68 15.85
N THR A 99 8.48 2.72 16.19
CA THR A 99 8.54 1.34 15.66
C THR A 99 7.81 1.17 14.33
N ALA A 100 7.15 2.21 13.82
CA ALA A 100 6.49 2.17 12.52
C ALA A 100 7.04 3.22 11.55
N ARG A 101 6.85 2.98 10.24
CA ARG A 101 7.05 3.93 9.15
C ARG A 101 5.80 3.93 8.27
N GLY A 102 5.56 5.07 7.59
CA GLY A 102 4.39 5.26 6.78
C GLY A 102 4.67 5.31 5.28
N VAL A 103 3.69 4.87 4.51
CA VAL A 103 3.57 5.13 3.07
C VAL A 103 2.26 5.87 2.86
N ALA A 104 2.34 7.14 2.48
CA ALA A 104 1.20 8.04 2.35
C ALA A 104 0.55 7.99 0.95
N THR A 105 -0.63 8.53 0.83
CA THR A 105 -1.21 8.94 -0.46
C THR A 105 -1.30 10.46 -0.48
N VAL A 106 -0.78 11.09 -1.52
CA VAL A 106 -0.79 12.54 -1.65
C VAL A 106 -1.42 12.96 -2.98
N LYS A 107 -1.95 14.17 -3.04
CA LYS A 107 -2.47 14.79 -4.25
C LYS A 107 -1.35 15.55 -4.97
N ARG A 108 -1.61 15.95 -6.23
CA ARG A 108 -0.66 16.75 -7.02
C ARG A 108 -0.32 18.08 -6.35
N ASP A 109 -1.29 18.69 -5.70
CA ASP A 109 -1.21 20.00 -5.05
C ASP A 109 -0.68 19.93 -3.60
N VAL A 110 -0.16 18.78 -3.15
CA VAL A 110 0.47 18.65 -1.84
C VAL A 110 1.56 19.71 -1.67
N THR A 111 1.60 20.42 -0.54
CA THR A 111 2.61 21.44 -0.30
C THR A 111 3.91 20.87 0.25
N ASP A 112 5.00 21.63 0.22
CA ASP A 112 6.27 21.21 0.81
C ASP A 112 6.19 21.16 2.33
N GLU A 113 5.36 22.00 2.93
CA GLU A 113 5.05 21.98 4.36
C GLU A 113 4.35 20.69 4.74
N GLU A 114 3.31 20.26 3.99
CA GLU A 114 2.62 18.99 4.23
C GLU A 114 3.56 17.79 4.07
N LEU A 115 4.45 17.81 3.08
CA LEU A 115 5.47 16.76 2.91
C LEU A 115 6.43 16.73 4.09
N ALA A 116 6.84 17.89 4.62
CA ALA A 116 7.72 17.98 5.79
C ALA A 116 7.03 17.48 7.07
N GLU A 117 5.75 17.79 7.27
CA GLU A 117 4.95 17.29 8.39
C GLU A 117 4.81 15.75 8.33
N LEU A 118 4.46 15.21 7.16
CA LEU A 118 4.40 13.76 6.94
C LEU A 118 5.77 13.09 7.19
N HIS A 119 6.87 13.73 6.75
CA HIS A 119 8.22 13.22 6.99
C HIS A 119 8.55 13.19 8.49
N ALA A 120 8.22 14.25 9.21
CA ALA A 120 8.44 14.36 10.66
C ALA A 120 7.63 13.30 11.42
N ALA A 121 6.40 13.01 10.98
CA ALA A 121 5.56 11.95 11.54
C ALA A 121 6.08 10.53 11.29
N GLY A 122 7.02 10.35 10.35
CA GLY A 122 7.62 9.04 10.05
C GLY A 122 7.23 8.43 8.70
N VAL A 123 6.59 9.20 7.81
CA VAL A 123 6.34 8.77 6.41
C VAL A 123 7.67 8.69 5.66
N ARG A 124 7.85 7.66 4.85
CA ARG A 124 9.06 7.39 4.06
C ARG A 124 8.74 6.94 2.63
N GLY A 125 7.50 7.09 2.18
CA GLY A 125 7.12 6.78 0.82
C GLY A 125 5.72 7.25 0.49
N VAL A 126 5.39 7.18 -0.81
CA VAL A 126 4.03 7.42 -1.33
C VAL A 126 3.57 6.20 -2.11
N ARG A 127 2.26 5.99 -2.18
CA ARG A 127 1.66 4.91 -2.96
C ARG A 127 0.93 5.44 -4.18
N PHE A 128 1.30 4.93 -5.36
CA PHE A 128 0.60 5.11 -6.62
C PHE A 128 -0.24 3.86 -6.91
N ASN A 129 -1.55 4.01 -6.91
CA ASN A 129 -2.47 2.90 -7.06
C ASN A 129 -3.18 2.98 -8.43
N PHE A 130 -2.98 1.94 -9.26
CA PHE A 130 -3.57 1.81 -10.60
C PHE A 130 -4.73 0.81 -10.64
N VAL A 131 -5.03 0.14 -9.51
CA VAL A 131 -6.10 -0.86 -9.44
C VAL A 131 -7.47 -0.19 -9.51
N LYS A 132 -8.05 -0.14 -10.69
CA LYS A 132 -9.27 0.63 -11.05
C LYS A 132 -10.48 0.33 -10.18
N ARG A 133 -10.61 -0.89 -9.65
CA ARG A 133 -11.70 -1.25 -8.72
C ARG A 133 -11.55 -0.62 -7.33
N LEU A 134 -10.40 -0.07 -6.99
CA LEU A 134 -10.10 0.53 -5.68
C LEU A 134 -10.01 2.05 -5.75
N VAL A 135 -9.56 2.61 -6.86
CA VAL A 135 -9.29 4.05 -6.98
C VAL A 135 -9.35 4.47 -8.46
N ASP A 136 -9.57 5.75 -8.69
CA ASP A 136 -9.27 6.39 -9.97
C ASP A 136 -7.85 6.95 -9.89
N ALA A 137 -6.94 6.38 -10.69
CA ALA A 137 -5.53 6.76 -10.68
C ALA A 137 -5.35 8.22 -11.16
N LEU A 138 -4.39 8.92 -10.57
CA LEU A 138 -3.94 10.21 -11.08
C LEU A 138 -3.24 10.02 -12.44
N PRO A 139 -3.24 11.06 -13.30
CA PRO A 139 -2.44 11.07 -14.52
C PRO A 139 -0.95 10.83 -14.23
N THR A 140 -0.27 10.11 -15.12
CA THR A 140 1.14 9.74 -14.93
C THR A 140 2.10 10.94 -14.83
N ASP A 141 1.82 12.05 -15.50
CA ASP A 141 2.56 13.30 -15.37
C ASP A 141 2.47 13.88 -13.95
N SER A 142 1.29 13.83 -13.33
CA SER A 142 1.09 14.25 -11.95
C SER A 142 1.83 13.34 -10.97
N LEU A 143 1.84 12.04 -11.21
CA LEU A 143 2.56 11.07 -10.39
C LEU A 143 4.08 11.24 -10.51
N LEU A 144 4.58 11.56 -11.72
CA LEU A 144 6.00 11.85 -11.94
C LEU A 144 6.45 13.13 -11.22
N GLU A 145 5.61 14.16 -11.22
CA GLU A 145 5.85 15.39 -10.47
C GLU A 145 5.94 15.11 -8.95
N ILE A 146 5.01 14.33 -8.41
CA ILE A 146 5.05 13.91 -7.00
C ILE A 146 6.34 13.11 -6.72
N ALA A 147 6.70 12.16 -7.59
CA ALA A 147 7.92 11.37 -7.43
C ALA A 147 9.19 12.23 -7.41
N GLY A 148 9.26 13.26 -8.25
CA GLY A 148 10.35 14.24 -8.23
C GLY A 148 10.45 15.02 -6.93
N ARG A 149 9.31 15.40 -6.34
CA ARG A 149 9.26 16.17 -5.09
C ARG A 149 9.62 15.36 -3.85
N ILE A 150 9.33 14.07 -3.83
CA ILE A 150 9.64 13.20 -2.69
C ILE A 150 11.05 12.61 -2.73
N GLN A 151 11.69 12.62 -3.90
CA GLN A 151 13.04 12.07 -4.09
C GLN A 151 14.10 12.73 -3.19
N PRO A 152 14.14 14.08 -3.03
CA PRO A 152 15.09 14.72 -2.11
C PRO A 152 14.85 14.38 -0.64
N LEU A 153 13.66 13.92 -0.27
CA LEU A 153 13.33 13.44 1.08
C LEU A 153 13.82 12.01 1.34
N GLY A 154 14.37 11.34 0.33
CA GLY A 154 14.78 9.94 0.40
C GLY A 154 13.58 8.98 0.49
N TRP A 155 12.40 9.39 0.04
CA TRP A 155 11.22 8.55 0.05
C TRP A 155 11.20 7.63 -1.17
N HIS A 156 10.53 6.48 -1.00
CA HIS A 156 10.27 5.54 -2.09
C HIS A 156 8.85 5.67 -2.64
N VAL A 157 8.66 5.17 -3.84
CA VAL A 157 7.34 5.04 -4.46
C VAL A 157 6.89 3.59 -4.36
N VAL A 158 5.72 3.34 -3.79
CA VAL A 158 5.04 2.04 -3.87
C VAL A 158 4.09 2.08 -5.06
N ILE A 159 4.21 1.12 -5.98
CA ILE A 159 3.29 0.96 -7.11
C ILE A 159 2.39 -0.26 -6.90
N TYR A 160 1.09 -0.08 -7.13
CA TYR A 160 0.10 -1.14 -7.04
C TYR A 160 -0.73 -1.19 -8.32
N PHE A 161 -0.59 -2.26 -9.07
CA PHE A 161 -1.21 -2.47 -10.37
C PHE A 161 -1.62 -3.94 -10.55
N GLU A 162 -2.37 -4.25 -11.57
CA GLU A 162 -2.67 -5.61 -12.01
C GLU A 162 -1.75 -5.98 -13.19
N ALA A 163 -1.22 -7.19 -13.23
CA ALA A 163 -0.16 -7.58 -14.16
C ALA A 163 -0.46 -7.28 -15.63
N GLN A 164 -1.73 -7.38 -16.03
CA GLN A 164 -2.17 -7.03 -17.37
C GLN A 164 -1.99 -5.55 -17.76
N GLU A 165 -1.81 -4.67 -16.78
CA GLU A 165 -1.59 -3.24 -17.01
C GLU A 165 -0.08 -2.90 -17.16
N LEU A 166 0.80 -3.84 -16.83
CA LEU A 166 2.24 -3.61 -16.84
C LEU A 166 2.78 -3.20 -18.22
N PRO A 167 2.34 -3.78 -19.36
CA PRO A 167 2.84 -3.34 -20.66
C PRO A 167 2.63 -1.85 -20.93
N ASP A 168 1.47 -1.31 -20.56
CA ASP A 168 1.12 0.10 -20.76
C ASP A 168 1.82 1.04 -19.76
N LEU A 169 2.22 0.52 -18.60
CA LEU A 169 2.82 1.29 -17.51
C LEU A 169 4.34 1.13 -17.39
N TYR A 170 4.95 0.25 -18.18
CA TYR A 170 6.37 -0.12 -18.05
C TYR A 170 7.29 1.09 -18.16
N ASP A 171 7.14 1.89 -19.22
CA ASP A 171 7.98 3.07 -19.46
C ASP A 171 7.79 4.14 -18.38
N PHE A 172 6.56 4.31 -17.91
CA PHE A 172 6.30 5.22 -16.79
C PHE A 172 6.98 4.71 -15.50
N PHE A 173 6.85 3.44 -15.15
CA PHE A 173 7.46 2.90 -13.93
C PHE A 173 8.99 3.02 -13.95
N THR A 174 9.62 2.71 -15.09
CA THR A 174 11.07 2.82 -15.23
C THR A 174 11.59 4.26 -15.28
N SER A 175 10.72 5.25 -15.52
CA SER A 175 11.06 6.67 -15.49
C SER A 175 11.02 7.29 -14.09
N LEU A 176 10.52 6.59 -13.07
CA LEU A 176 10.39 7.11 -11.72
C LEU A 176 11.77 7.41 -11.09
N PRO A 177 12.04 8.63 -10.60
CA PRO A 177 13.36 9.05 -10.10
C PRO A 177 13.61 8.65 -8.64
N ALA A 178 13.05 7.53 -8.17
CA ALA A 178 13.10 7.08 -6.78
C ALA A 178 13.27 5.56 -6.70
N ILE A 179 13.49 5.03 -5.50
CA ILE A 179 13.31 3.60 -5.24
C ILE A 179 11.85 3.25 -5.47
N VAL A 180 11.60 2.18 -6.21
CA VAL A 180 10.25 1.70 -6.52
C VAL A 180 10.01 0.37 -5.82
N VAL A 181 8.90 0.26 -5.10
CA VAL A 181 8.48 -0.96 -4.42
C VAL A 181 7.17 -1.45 -5.03
N VAL A 182 7.22 -2.62 -5.65
CA VAL A 182 6.05 -3.25 -6.27
C VAL A 182 5.23 -3.97 -5.21
N ASP A 183 3.95 -3.59 -5.05
CA ASP A 183 3.03 -4.28 -4.17
C ASP A 183 2.64 -5.65 -4.72
N HIS A 184 2.65 -6.66 -3.85
CA HIS A 184 2.04 -7.97 -4.08
C HIS A 184 2.50 -8.65 -5.38
N MET A 185 3.82 -8.60 -5.67
CA MET A 185 4.45 -9.23 -6.85
C MET A 185 3.86 -8.77 -8.19
N GLY A 186 3.30 -7.55 -8.26
CA GLY A 186 2.64 -7.05 -9.47
C GLY A 186 1.32 -7.77 -9.80
N ARG A 187 0.75 -8.51 -8.83
CA ARG A 187 -0.53 -9.27 -8.98
C ARG A 187 -0.57 -10.16 -10.23
N PRO A 188 0.35 -11.12 -10.38
CA PRO A 188 0.34 -12.02 -11.54
C PRO A 188 -0.95 -12.81 -11.63
N ASP A 189 -1.40 -13.07 -12.87
CA ASP A 189 -2.49 -14.01 -13.12
C ASP A 189 -1.98 -15.45 -12.95
N VAL A 190 -2.25 -16.04 -11.79
CA VAL A 190 -1.81 -17.40 -11.44
C VAL A 190 -2.45 -18.52 -12.28
N THR A 191 -3.39 -18.18 -13.17
CA THR A 191 -3.94 -19.13 -14.15
C THR A 191 -3.09 -19.23 -15.40
N LYS A 192 -2.15 -18.32 -15.60
CA LYS A 192 -1.20 -18.30 -16.70
C LYS A 192 0.09 -19.05 -16.35
N PRO A 193 0.82 -19.56 -17.34
CA PRO A 193 2.13 -20.19 -17.11
C PRO A 193 3.13 -19.23 -16.44
N VAL A 194 3.97 -19.75 -15.55
CA VAL A 194 5.04 -18.98 -14.88
C VAL A 194 6.09 -18.45 -15.87
N ASP A 195 6.27 -19.14 -17.00
CA ASP A 195 7.14 -18.75 -18.11
C ASP A 195 6.38 -17.97 -19.20
N GLY A 196 5.16 -17.50 -18.91
CA GLY A 196 4.35 -16.71 -19.82
C GLY A 196 4.86 -15.26 -19.98
N GLU A 197 4.44 -14.59 -21.05
CA GLU A 197 4.88 -13.22 -21.39
C GLU A 197 4.63 -12.21 -20.26
N GLU A 198 3.47 -12.30 -19.61
CA GLU A 198 3.07 -11.38 -18.54
C GLU A 198 4.03 -11.43 -17.34
N PHE A 199 4.35 -12.64 -16.87
CA PHE A 199 5.24 -12.80 -15.74
C PHE A 199 6.71 -12.55 -16.13
N ASN A 200 7.10 -12.91 -17.34
CA ASN A 200 8.43 -12.58 -17.88
C ASN A 200 8.67 -11.07 -17.98
N LEU A 201 7.63 -10.28 -18.34
CA LEU A 201 7.74 -8.82 -18.34
C LEU A 201 7.94 -8.28 -16.91
N PHE A 202 7.26 -8.84 -15.92
CA PHE A 202 7.50 -8.49 -14.52
C PHE A 202 8.92 -8.87 -14.06
N LEU A 203 9.40 -10.06 -14.41
CA LEU A 203 10.78 -10.47 -14.10
C LEU A 203 11.81 -9.56 -14.78
N LYS A 204 11.54 -9.12 -16.00
CA LYS A 204 12.37 -8.13 -16.72
C LYS A 204 12.39 -6.79 -15.97
N LEU A 205 11.22 -6.28 -15.55
CA LEU A 205 11.12 -5.04 -14.76
C LEU A 205 12.00 -5.12 -13.50
N MET A 206 11.93 -6.24 -12.79
CA MET A 206 12.68 -6.45 -11.55
C MET A 206 14.17 -6.68 -11.78
N GLY A 207 14.56 -7.37 -12.86
CA GLY A 207 15.93 -7.77 -13.14
C GLY A 207 16.78 -6.69 -13.81
N GLU A 208 16.18 -5.80 -14.58
CA GLU A 208 16.87 -4.76 -15.34
C GLU A 208 16.96 -3.41 -14.62
N ASN A 209 16.27 -3.26 -13.48
CA ASN A 209 16.20 -1.99 -12.74
C ASN A 209 16.60 -2.20 -11.26
N GLU A 210 17.82 -1.80 -10.92
CA GLU A 210 18.40 -2.00 -9.57
C GLU A 210 17.65 -1.26 -8.45
N ASN A 211 16.89 -0.23 -8.78
CA ASN A 211 16.08 0.53 -7.84
C ASN A 211 14.67 -0.08 -7.58
N PHE A 212 14.37 -1.24 -8.17
CA PHE A 212 13.09 -1.93 -7.97
C PHE A 212 13.17 -3.01 -6.90
N TRP A 213 12.15 -3.04 -6.06
CA TRP A 213 11.92 -4.04 -5.01
C TRP A 213 10.51 -4.58 -5.13
N SER A 214 10.28 -5.80 -4.70
CA SER A 214 8.93 -6.39 -4.70
C SER A 214 8.55 -6.91 -3.32
N LYS A 215 7.30 -6.68 -2.93
CA LYS A 215 6.70 -7.33 -1.75
C LYS A 215 6.14 -8.68 -2.16
N VAL A 216 6.69 -9.76 -1.60
CA VAL A 216 6.17 -11.12 -1.76
C VAL A 216 5.06 -11.32 -0.72
N THR A 217 3.87 -10.83 -1.04
CA THR A 217 2.71 -10.75 -0.12
C THR A 217 1.41 -11.05 -0.84
N CYS A 218 0.35 -11.36 -0.07
CA CYS A 218 -1.01 -11.57 -0.54
C CYS A 218 -1.19 -12.66 -1.62
N PRO A 219 -0.52 -13.83 -1.55
CA PRO A 219 -0.75 -14.91 -2.51
C PRO A 219 -2.18 -15.45 -2.45
N ASP A 220 -2.81 -15.36 -1.28
CA ASP A 220 -4.22 -15.71 -1.02
C ASP A 220 -5.21 -14.93 -1.88
N ARG A 221 -4.87 -13.70 -2.29
CA ARG A 221 -5.71 -12.85 -3.15
C ARG A 221 -5.56 -13.15 -4.64
N LEU A 222 -4.59 -13.93 -5.02
CA LEU A 222 -4.30 -14.27 -6.41
C LEU A 222 -4.83 -15.65 -6.78
N THR A 223 -4.87 -16.57 -5.81
CA THR A 223 -5.42 -17.91 -6.04
C THR A 223 -6.92 -17.88 -6.32
N LYS A 224 -7.38 -18.83 -7.15
CA LYS A 224 -8.81 -19.08 -7.42
C LYS A 224 -9.28 -20.41 -6.80
N SER A 225 -8.39 -21.12 -6.16
CA SER A 225 -8.65 -22.43 -5.56
C SER A 225 -8.74 -22.41 -4.03
N GLY A 226 -8.57 -21.25 -3.41
CA GLY A 226 -8.62 -21.10 -1.94
C GLY A 226 -7.27 -21.31 -1.28
#